data_4fe09590389cd9ff3bb1638119ba2467
#
_entry.id   4fe09590389cd9ff3bb1638119ba2467
#
_cell.length_a   1.000
_cell.length_b   1.000
_cell.length_c   1.000
_cell.angle_alpha   90.00
_cell.angle_beta   90.00
_cell.angle_gamma   90.00
#
_symmetry.space_group_name_H-M   'P 1'
#
loop_
_entity.id
_entity.type
_entity.pdbx_description
1 polymer ?
#
loop_
_entity_poly.entity_id
_entity_poly.type
_entity_poly.pdbx_seq_one_letter_code
_entity_poly.pdbx_strand_id
1 'polypeptide(L)'
;QDKKHPLSHIKFDLGFFNGQGLSGTTDFDSHKDVISRLFIKPYKLNKLEFTGGLSLLLGGWKNGTKYVYSHGTNNAGDIIFTVDSAITNLEKTAERRYYGADLQVKLHHGWGETEWRAEYWGGEQPGTATSTTNPGAIPNNNGVPLPTYLRRFDGAFLLFLQNIVNHKHQLMLKYDWYDPNTKVSKAQIGKAGTNLTSADIKFSTLGIGYGFQVNPQTRLILYYDIVKNEITELTGYKTDLKDNILTCRLHFRF
;
A
#
# COMPACT_ATOMS: atom_id res chain seq x y z
N GLN A 1 -8.27 39.57 18.06
CA GLN A 1 -7.70 38.25 17.73
C GLN A 1 -8.84 37.24 17.80
N ASP A 2 -9.35 36.84 16.65
CA ASP A 2 -10.33 35.75 16.57
C ASP A 2 -9.70 34.49 17.18
N LYS A 3 -10.28 34.03 18.29
CA LYS A 3 -9.92 32.71 18.85
C LYS A 3 -10.28 31.67 17.79
N LYS A 4 -9.28 31.13 17.09
CA LYS A 4 -9.53 30.08 16.11
C LYS A 4 -10.30 28.94 16.77
N HIS A 5 -11.46 28.62 16.20
CA HIS A 5 -12.30 27.54 16.70
C HIS A 5 -11.49 26.25 16.81
N PRO A 6 -11.62 25.42 17.88
CA PRO A 6 -10.86 24.18 18.05
C PRO A 6 -10.89 23.25 16.83
N LEU A 7 -12.02 23.21 16.12
CA LEU A 7 -12.18 22.41 14.90
C LEU A 7 -11.45 22.98 13.67
N SER A 8 -10.85 24.17 13.76
CA SER A 8 -10.10 24.76 12.63
C SER A 8 -8.87 23.92 12.20
N HIS A 9 -8.39 23.06 13.08
CA HIS A 9 -7.28 22.14 12.82
C HIS A 9 -7.73 20.80 12.24
N ILE A 10 -9.02 20.50 12.22
CA ILE A 10 -9.58 19.29 11.64
C ILE A 10 -10.00 19.58 10.20
N LYS A 11 -9.74 18.64 9.30
CA LYS A 11 -10.23 18.67 7.92
C LYS A 11 -10.83 17.32 7.56
N PHE A 12 -11.94 17.37 6.83
CA PHE A 12 -12.58 16.20 6.25
C PHE A 12 -12.65 16.39 4.73
N ASP A 13 -12.15 15.39 4.01
CA ASP A 13 -12.23 15.32 2.55
C ASP A 13 -13.09 14.12 2.17
N LEU A 14 -13.98 14.29 1.19
CA LEU A 14 -14.81 13.25 0.60
C LEU A 14 -14.82 13.42 -0.91
N GLY A 15 -14.61 12.31 -1.63
CA GLY A 15 -14.64 12.30 -3.09
C GLY A 15 -15.27 11.03 -3.65
N PHE A 16 -15.80 11.15 -4.87
CA PHE A 16 -16.34 10.05 -5.67
C PHE A 16 -15.51 9.91 -6.94
N PHE A 17 -15.09 8.69 -7.25
CA PHE A 17 -14.16 8.40 -8.33
C PHE A 17 -14.63 7.21 -9.15
N ASN A 18 -14.16 7.08 -10.37
CA ASN A 18 -14.48 5.92 -11.22
C ASN A 18 -13.81 4.61 -10.78
N GLY A 19 -12.82 4.66 -9.90
CA GLY A 19 -12.25 3.46 -9.29
C GLY A 19 -11.20 2.71 -10.11
N GLN A 20 -10.96 3.04 -11.39
CA GLN A 20 -9.96 2.35 -12.25
C GLN A 20 -8.51 2.73 -11.92
N GLY A 21 -8.28 3.61 -10.94
CA GLY A 21 -6.95 4.09 -10.57
C GLY A 21 -6.30 4.93 -11.69
N LEU A 22 -4.98 5.09 -11.58
CA LEU A 22 -4.21 5.93 -12.52
C LEU A 22 -4.09 5.35 -13.94
N SER A 23 -4.32 4.06 -14.10
CA SER A 23 -4.16 3.36 -15.38
C SER A 23 -5.44 3.33 -16.22
N GLY A 24 -6.57 3.65 -15.63
CA GLY A 24 -7.87 3.60 -16.31
C GLY A 24 -8.14 4.89 -17.06
N THR A 25 -8.39 4.78 -18.37
CA THR A 25 -8.75 5.92 -19.22
C THR A 25 -10.26 6.11 -19.33
N THR A 26 -11.03 5.06 -19.03
CA THR A 26 -12.51 5.05 -19.18
C THR A 26 -13.13 4.31 -18.00
N ASP A 27 -14.34 4.71 -17.64
CA ASP A 27 -15.16 3.97 -16.68
C ASP A 27 -15.77 2.74 -17.38
N PHE A 28 -15.25 1.56 -17.06
CA PHE A 28 -15.64 0.33 -17.76
C PHE A 28 -16.83 -0.40 -17.11
N ASP A 29 -17.19 -0.05 -15.86
CA ASP A 29 -18.22 -0.77 -15.10
C ASP A 29 -19.27 0.14 -14.44
N SER A 30 -19.15 1.45 -14.59
CA SER A 30 -20.01 2.48 -13.98
C SER A 30 -20.06 2.43 -12.44
N HIS A 31 -19.21 1.63 -11.81
CA HIS A 31 -19.08 1.60 -10.35
C HIS A 31 -18.28 2.79 -9.86
N LYS A 32 -18.67 3.37 -8.72
CA LYS A 32 -17.98 4.53 -8.14
C LYS A 32 -17.36 4.17 -6.81
N ASP A 33 -16.10 4.56 -6.64
CA ASP A 33 -15.42 4.51 -5.37
C ASP A 33 -15.72 5.75 -4.55
N VAL A 34 -15.90 5.56 -3.26
CA VAL A 34 -15.95 6.61 -2.25
C VAL A 34 -14.63 6.63 -1.50
N ILE A 35 -13.96 7.77 -1.53
CA ILE A 35 -12.73 7.99 -0.79
C ILE A 35 -12.95 9.12 0.19
N SER A 36 -12.62 8.90 1.44
CA SER A 36 -12.72 9.92 2.48
C SER A 36 -11.50 9.95 3.38
N ARG A 37 -11.19 11.11 3.94
CA ARG A 37 -10.12 11.30 4.91
C ARG A 37 -10.52 12.33 5.95
N LEU A 38 -10.37 11.95 7.22
CA LEU A 38 -10.47 12.84 8.37
C LEU A 38 -9.07 13.03 8.94
N PHE A 39 -8.57 14.26 9.01
CA PHE A 39 -7.22 14.48 9.48
C PHE A 39 -7.02 15.79 10.24
N ILE A 40 -6.00 15.81 11.06
CA ILE A 40 -5.50 16.99 11.75
C ILE A 40 -4.50 17.68 10.81
N LYS A 41 -4.77 18.94 10.45
CA LYS A 41 -3.82 19.78 9.74
C LYS A 41 -2.53 19.93 10.57
N PRO A 42 -1.37 20.21 9.94
CA PRO A 42 -0.14 20.41 10.68
C PRO A 42 -0.34 21.34 11.87
N TYR A 43 -0.17 20.80 13.07
CA TYR A 43 -0.34 21.50 14.33
C TYR A 43 1.00 21.63 15.03
N LYS A 44 1.39 22.86 15.33
CA LYS A 44 2.68 23.18 15.94
C LYS A 44 2.50 23.48 17.42
N LEU A 45 3.23 22.74 18.24
CA LEU A 45 3.33 22.95 19.69
C LEU A 45 4.80 23.12 20.06
N ASN A 46 5.25 24.36 20.26
CA ASN A 46 6.65 24.70 20.50
C ASN A 46 7.57 24.18 19.38
N LYS A 47 8.44 23.23 19.72
CA LYS A 47 9.38 22.59 18.79
C LYS A 47 8.79 21.35 18.08
N LEU A 48 7.62 20.92 18.50
CA LEU A 48 6.94 19.75 17.94
C LEU A 48 5.90 20.19 16.92
N GLU A 49 5.87 19.54 15.78
CA GLU A 49 4.82 19.66 14.76
C GLU A 49 4.30 18.27 14.44
N PHE A 50 2.99 18.09 14.39
CA PHE A 50 2.39 16.82 14.05
C PHE A 50 1.17 17.00 13.13
N THR A 51 0.93 16.01 12.32
CA THR A 51 -0.27 15.82 11.50
C THR A 51 -0.56 14.34 11.41
N GLY A 52 -1.81 13.98 11.22
CA GLY A 52 -2.19 12.58 11.06
C GLY A 52 -3.66 12.47 10.74
N GLY A 53 -4.07 11.33 10.23
CA GLY A 53 -5.43 11.13 9.80
C GLY A 53 -5.85 9.68 9.69
N LEU A 54 -7.14 9.51 9.45
CA LEU A 54 -7.80 8.25 9.13
C LEU A 54 -8.38 8.37 7.72
N SER A 55 -8.21 7.34 6.93
CA SER A 55 -8.66 7.27 5.55
C SER A 55 -9.52 6.04 5.32
N LEU A 56 -10.51 6.17 4.43
CA LEU A 56 -11.42 5.11 4.04
C LEU A 56 -11.56 5.12 2.52
N LEU A 57 -11.48 3.94 1.91
CA LEU A 57 -11.85 3.71 0.53
C LEU A 57 -12.87 2.57 0.48
N LEU A 58 -14.03 2.85 -0.08
CA LEU A 58 -15.08 1.89 -0.38
C LEU A 58 -15.32 1.90 -1.88
N GLY A 59 -15.14 0.76 -2.54
CA GLY A 59 -15.24 0.69 -3.97
C GLY A 59 -15.21 -0.72 -4.50
N GLY A 60 -14.73 -0.91 -5.73
CA GLY A 60 -14.62 -2.22 -6.37
C GLY A 60 -14.75 -2.13 -7.88
N TRP A 61 -14.97 -3.29 -8.50
CA TRP A 61 -15.32 -3.40 -9.91
C TRP A 61 -16.25 -4.58 -10.17
N LYS A 62 -16.94 -4.58 -11.31
CA LYS A 62 -17.85 -5.67 -11.69
C LYS A 62 -17.10 -6.92 -12.11
N ASN A 63 -17.51 -8.07 -11.58
CA ASN A 63 -16.99 -9.36 -11.98
C ASN A 63 -17.28 -9.62 -13.47
N GLY A 64 -16.25 -9.94 -14.23
CA GLY A 64 -16.39 -10.36 -15.63
C GLY A 64 -16.81 -11.82 -15.79
N THR A 65 -16.83 -12.61 -14.70
CA THR A 65 -17.23 -14.01 -14.65
C THR A 65 -18.08 -14.32 -13.44
N LYS A 66 -18.74 -15.49 -13.44
CA LYS A 66 -19.45 -16.01 -12.27
C LYS A 66 -18.53 -16.60 -11.19
N TYR A 67 -17.24 -16.77 -11.48
CA TYR A 67 -16.30 -17.45 -10.59
C TYR A 67 -15.63 -16.43 -9.66
N VAL A 68 -15.94 -16.57 -8.36
CA VAL A 68 -15.35 -15.74 -7.29
C VAL A 68 -14.65 -16.67 -6.30
N TYR A 69 -13.37 -16.45 -6.11
CA TYR A 69 -12.53 -17.21 -5.19
C TYR A 69 -12.40 -16.45 -3.88
N SER A 70 -12.66 -17.14 -2.76
CA SER A 70 -12.48 -16.62 -1.40
C SER A 70 -11.76 -17.65 -0.53
N HIS A 71 -11.28 -17.21 0.65
CA HIS A 71 -10.60 -18.11 1.56
C HIS A 71 -11.55 -19.18 2.11
N GLY A 72 -11.07 -20.42 2.06
CA GLY A 72 -11.66 -21.58 2.71
C GLY A 72 -10.57 -22.41 3.38
N THR A 73 -10.94 -23.54 3.93
CA THR A 73 -10.01 -24.49 4.57
C THR A 73 -10.25 -25.87 3.99
N ASN A 74 -9.17 -26.58 3.62
CA ASN A 74 -9.26 -27.96 3.19
C ASN A 74 -9.32 -28.92 4.39
N ASN A 75 -9.51 -30.22 4.13
CA ASN A 75 -9.57 -31.24 5.17
C ASN A 75 -8.26 -31.41 5.97
N ALA A 76 -7.14 -30.93 5.44
CA ALA A 76 -5.85 -30.95 6.11
C ALA A 76 -5.59 -29.70 6.98
N GLY A 77 -6.55 -28.76 7.01
CA GLY A 77 -6.43 -27.49 7.76
C GLY A 77 -5.66 -26.39 7.01
N ASP A 78 -5.27 -26.63 5.74
CA ASP A 78 -4.61 -25.57 4.95
C ASP A 78 -5.64 -24.54 4.50
N ILE A 79 -5.24 -23.27 4.49
CA ILE A 79 -6.01 -22.21 3.84
C ILE A 79 -5.88 -22.38 2.32
N ILE A 80 -6.99 -22.38 1.65
CA ILE A 80 -7.10 -22.52 0.19
C ILE A 80 -8.03 -21.46 -0.36
N PHE A 81 -7.97 -21.24 -1.67
CA PHE A 81 -9.05 -20.55 -2.37
C PHE A 81 -10.13 -21.55 -2.78
N THR A 82 -11.36 -21.32 -2.29
CA THR A 82 -12.57 -22.02 -2.72
C THR A 82 -13.36 -21.16 -3.67
N VAL A 83 -14.00 -21.81 -4.68
CA VAL A 83 -14.75 -21.10 -5.72
C VAL A 83 -16.25 -21.09 -5.41
N ASP A 84 -16.85 -19.91 -5.46
CA ASP A 84 -18.28 -19.72 -5.66
C ASP A 84 -18.54 -19.54 -7.18
N SER A 85 -19.38 -20.39 -7.74
CA SER A 85 -19.72 -20.37 -9.18
C SER A 85 -21.18 -20.00 -9.45
N ALA A 86 -21.84 -19.35 -8.51
CA ALA A 86 -23.22 -18.89 -8.67
C ALA A 86 -23.34 -17.87 -9.82
N ILE A 87 -24.33 -18.05 -10.69
CA ILE A 87 -24.54 -17.15 -11.83
C ILE A 87 -24.78 -15.70 -11.40
N THR A 88 -25.27 -15.49 -10.19
CA THR A 88 -25.51 -14.19 -9.58
C THR A 88 -24.22 -13.39 -9.28
N ASN A 89 -23.06 -14.03 -9.37
CA ASN A 89 -21.78 -13.35 -9.22
C ASN A 89 -21.38 -12.57 -10.47
N LEU A 90 -21.90 -12.93 -11.63
CA LEU A 90 -21.65 -12.21 -12.88
C LEU A 90 -22.18 -10.77 -12.75
N GLU A 91 -21.36 -9.78 -13.14
CA GLU A 91 -21.64 -8.35 -13.02
C GLU A 91 -21.85 -7.82 -11.60
N LYS A 92 -21.81 -8.68 -10.57
CA LYS A 92 -21.80 -8.25 -9.19
C LYS A 92 -20.48 -7.53 -8.87
N THR A 93 -20.52 -6.50 -8.04
CA THR A 93 -19.32 -5.78 -7.61
C THR A 93 -18.46 -6.65 -6.69
N ALA A 94 -17.19 -6.84 -7.08
CA ALA A 94 -16.16 -7.34 -6.21
C ALA A 94 -15.70 -6.18 -5.33
N GLU A 95 -16.05 -6.22 -4.06
CA GLU A 95 -15.86 -5.09 -3.16
C GLU A 95 -14.40 -4.87 -2.78
N ARG A 96 -14.01 -3.60 -2.72
CA ARG A 96 -12.73 -3.10 -2.24
C ARG A 96 -12.99 -2.21 -1.04
N ARG A 97 -12.46 -2.58 0.11
CA ARG A 97 -12.65 -1.88 1.38
C ARG A 97 -11.31 -1.66 2.03
N TYR A 98 -10.79 -0.43 1.99
CA TYR A 98 -9.49 -0.07 2.55
C TYR A 98 -9.65 0.90 3.70
N TYR A 99 -8.92 0.64 4.77
CA TYR A 99 -8.85 1.48 5.96
C TYR A 99 -7.40 1.88 6.16
N GLY A 100 -7.15 3.16 6.31
CA GLY A 100 -5.81 3.71 6.48
C GLY A 100 -5.70 4.60 7.69
N ALA A 101 -4.50 4.66 8.24
CA ALA A 101 -4.11 5.63 9.26
C ALA A 101 -2.71 6.14 8.96
N ASP A 102 -2.50 7.43 9.15
CA ASP A 102 -1.19 8.06 8.98
C ASP A 102 -0.84 9.01 10.12
N LEU A 103 0.46 9.14 10.39
CA LEU A 103 1.00 10.06 11.39
C LEU A 103 2.35 10.60 10.90
N GLN A 104 2.53 11.90 11.02
CA GLN A 104 3.81 12.57 10.83
C GLN A 104 4.11 13.42 12.06
N VAL A 105 5.31 13.28 12.61
CA VAL A 105 5.80 14.04 13.74
C VAL A 105 7.15 14.63 13.41
N LYS A 106 7.32 15.95 13.61
CA LYS A 106 8.58 16.67 13.44
C LYS A 106 9.00 17.32 14.75
N LEU A 107 10.26 17.14 15.10
CA LEU A 107 10.90 17.82 16.21
C LEU A 107 11.98 18.74 15.68
N HIS A 108 11.83 20.05 15.90
CA HIS A 108 12.80 21.05 15.52
C HIS A 108 13.85 21.25 16.63
N HIS A 109 15.12 21.24 16.28
CA HIS A 109 16.24 21.43 17.22
C HIS A 109 17.36 22.25 16.59
N GLY A 110 18.41 22.59 17.36
CA GLY A 110 19.43 23.56 16.95
C GLY A 110 20.25 23.17 15.70
N TRP A 111 20.34 21.89 15.38
CA TRP A 111 21.07 21.36 14.22
C TRP A 111 20.15 20.81 13.11
N GLY A 112 18.84 21.06 13.20
CA GLY A 112 17.90 20.71 12.16
C GLY A 112 16.60 20.16 12.69
N GLU A 113 16.15 19.08 12.10
CA GLU A 113 14.91 18.42 12.52
C GLU A 113 15.05 16.90 12.53
N THR A 114 14.27 16.29 13.39
CA THR A 114 13.98 14.85 13.42
C THR A 114 12.55 14.66 12.98
N GLU A 115 12.32 13.77 12.05
CA GLU A 115 10.98 13.50 11.52
C GLU A 115 10.68 12.02 11.52
N TRP A 116 9.48 11.66 11.99
CA TRP A 116 8.89 10.34 11.86
C TRP A 116 7.66 10.44 10.99
N ARG A 117 7.53 9.50 10.05
CA ARG A 117 6.30 9.27 9.28
C ARG A 117 5.93 7.83 9.38
N ALA A 118 4.65 7.57 9.60
CA ALA A 118 4.08 6.24 9.58
C ALA A 118 2.78 6.27 8.78
N GLU A 119 2.56 5.23 8.01
CA GLU A 119 1.29 5.00 7.34
C GLU A 119 0.99 3.51 7.34
N TYR A 120 -0.25 3.16 7.61
CA TYR A 120 -0.76 1.79 7.59
C TYR A 120 -2.03 1.74 6.76
N TRP A 121 -2.15 0.73 5.94
CA TRP A 121 -3.36 0.37 5.21
C TRP A 121 -3.65 -1.10 5.38
N GLY A 122 -4.94 -1.43 5.53
CA GLY A 122 -5.42 -2.80 5.54
C GLY A 122 -6.85 -2.87 5.05
N GLY A 123 -7.29 -4.08 4.74
CA GLY A 123 -8.65 -4.27 4.26
C GLY A 123 -8.86 -5.48 3.38
N GLU A 124 -9.85 -5.39 2.50
CA GLU A 124 -10.18 -6.41 1.51
C GLU A 124 -9.98 -5.86 0.11
N GLN A 125 -9.33 -6.65 -0.74
CA GLN A 125 -9.06 -6.30 -2.12
C GLN A 125 -9.44 -7.44 -3.06
N PRO A 126 -10.14 -7.14 -4.16
CA PRO A 126 -10.29 -8.06 -5.26
C PRO A 126 -9.05 -8.02 -6.16
N GLY A 127 -8.79 -9.13 -6.83
CA GLY A 127 -7.70 -9.28 -7.79
C GLY A 127 -7.98 -10.43 -8.76
N THR A 128 -6.93 -10.87 -9.45
CA THR A 128 -6.93 -12.12 -10.22
C THR A 128 -6.14 -13.20 -9.48
N ALA A 129 -5.99 -14.37 -10.05
CA ALA A 129 -5.15 -15.42 -9.49
C ALA A 129 -3.68 -14.95 -9.32
N THR A 130 -3.17 -14.11 -10.20
CA THR A 130 -1.75 -13.74 -10.29
C THR A 130 -1.46 -12.26 -10.06
N SER A 131 -2.48 -11.45 -9.77
CA SER A 131 -2.31 -10.00 -9.57
C SER A 131 -3.32 -9.42 -8.58
N THR A 132 -2.85 -8.52 -7.73
CA THR A 132 -3.66 -7.68 -6.85
C THR A 132 -3.74 -6.23 -7.34
N THR A 133 -3.17 -5.95 -8.51
CA THR A 133 -3.21 -4.60 -9.11
C THR A 133 -4.64 -4.23 -9.48
N ASN A 134 -5.02 -2.99 -9.17
CA ASN A 134 -6.31 -2.45 -9.58
C ASN A 134 -6.40 -2.36 -11.11
N PRO A 135 -7.39 -3.00 -11.74
CA PRO A 135 -7.45 -3.09 -13.19
C PRO A 135 -7.99 -1.81 -13.83
N GLY A 136 -7.45 -1.44 -14.99
CA GLY A 136 -7.98 -0.36 -15.83
C GLY A 136 -9.13 -0.78 -16.76
N ALA A 137 -9.46 -2.07 -16.79
CA ALA A 137 -10.56 -2.69 -17.53
C ALA A 137 -10.91 -4.03 -16.86
N ILE A 138 -12.00 -4.69 -17.26
CA ILE A 138 -12.33 -6.03 -16.76
C ILE A 138 -11.13 -6.96 -17.02
N PRO A 139 -10.54 -7.57 -15.96
CA PRO A 139 -9.39 -8.46 -16.12
C PRO A 139 -9.70 -9.59 -17.10
N ASN A 140 -8.85 -9.78 -18.11
CA ASN A 140 -9.05 -10.82 -19.11
C ASN A 140 -7.71 -11.40 -19.59
N ASN A 141 -7.81 -12.59 -20.21
CA ASN A 141 -6.72 -13.21 -20.95
C ASN A 141 -7.22 -13.46 -22.38
N ASN A 142 -6.64 -12.74 -23.35
CA ASN A 142 -7.04 -12.81 -24.76
C ASN A 142 -8.56 -12.64 -24.99
N GLY A 143 -9.17 -11.68 -24.27
CA GLY A 143 -10.61 -11.40 -24.38
C GLY A 143 -11.52 -12.30 -23.53
N VAL A 144 -10.97 -13.31 -22.85
CA VAL A 144 -11.72 -14.17 -21.93
C VAL A 144 -11.60 -13.58 -20.51
N PRO A 145 -12.69 -13.14 -19.88
CA PRO A 145 -12.65 -12.58 -18.54
C PRO A 145 -12.06 -13.55 -17.51
N LEU A 146 -11.25 -13.02 -16.60
CA LEU A 146 -10.61 -13.80 -15.53
C LEU A 146 -11.50 -13.86 -14.29
N PRO A 147 -11.43 -14.96 -13.50
CA PRO A 147 -12.07 -15.06 -12.20
C PRO A 147 -11.55 -14.00 -11.20
N THR A 148 -12.42 -13.62 -10.28
CA THR A 148 -12.07 -12.71 -9.18
C THR A 148 -11.58 -13.47 -7.96
N TYR A 149 -10.50 -12.99 -7.34
CA TYR A 149 -9.93 -13.49 -6.09
C TYR A 149 -10.01 -12.41 -5.02
N LEU A 150 -10.69 -12.73 -3.91
CA LEU A 150 -10.84 -11.83 -2.77
C LEU A 150 -9.77 -12.13 -1.73
N ARG A 151 -8.97 -11.11 -1.40
CA ARG A 151 -7.86 -11.21 -0.45
C ARG A 151 -8.01 -10.18 0.67
N ARG A 152 -7.52 -10.52 1.85
CA ARG A 152 -7.26 -9.53 2.90
C ARG A 152 -5.79 -9.14 2.86
N PHE A 153 -5.54 -7.86 2.85
CA PHE A 153 -4.18 -7.34 2.77
C PHE A 153 -3.89 -6.40 3.93
N ASP A 154 -2.61 -6.23 4.21
CA ASP A 154 -2.12 -5.08 4.92
C ASP A 154 -0.78 -4.59 4.36
N GLY A 155 -0.44 -3.36 4.70
CA GLY A 155 0.84 -2.76 4.37
C GLY A 155 1.06 -1.51 5.19
N ALA A 156 2.32 -1.24 5.47
CA ALA A 156 2.69 -0.01 6.16
C ALA A 156 4.09 0.44 5.77
N PHE A 157 4.39 1.69 6.07
CA PHE A 157 5.77 2.14 6.16
C PHE A 157 6.02 2.94 7.43
N LEU A 158 7.24 2.86 7.92
CA LEU A 158 7.82 3.68 8.96
C LEU A 158 9.04 4.37 8.38
N LEU A 159 9.08 5.69 8.39
CA LEU A 159 10.19 6.49 7.88
C LEU A 159 10.72 7.38 9.01
N PHE A 160 12.02 7.31 9.23
CA PHE A 160 12.77 8.16 10.14
C PHE A 160 13.77 9.00 9.36
N LEU A 161 13.71 10.31 9.54
CA LEU A 161 14.61 11.29 8.95
C LEU A 161 15.27 12.06 10.07
N GLN A 162 16.59 12.15 10.05
CA GLN A 162 17.37 12.83 11.06
C GLN A 162 18.41 13.73 10.43
N ASN A 163 18.32 15.03 10.68
CA ASN A 163 19.47 15.90 10.41
C ASN A 163 20.61 15.56 11.38
N ILE A 164 21.80 15.42 10.88
CA ILE A 164 23.01 15.14 11.66
C ILE A 164 24.01 16.26 11.45
N VAL A 165 24.65 16.72 12.54
CA VAL A 165 25.62 17.83 12.51
C VAL A 165 24.98 19.18 12.19
N ASN A 166 24.24 19.29 11.08
CA ASN A 166 23.55 20.51 10.63
C ASN A 166 22.45 20.16 9.60
N HIS A 167 21.75 21.17 9.10
CA HIS A 167 20.67 21.00 8.11
C HIS A 167 21.08 20.41 6.75
N LYS A 168 22.40 20.38 6.44
CA LYS A 168 22.87 19.87 5.15
C LYS A 168 22.93 18.35 5.09
N HIS A 169 23.08 17.69 6.23
CA HIS A 169 23.27 16.26 6.34
C HIS A 169 22.04 15.60 6.92
N GLN A 170 21.47 14.63 6.24
CA GLN A 170 20.29 13.92 6.69
C GLN A 170 20.46 12.41 6.55
N LEU A 171 20.30 11.68 7.66
CA LEU A 171 20.16 10.23 7.68
C LEU A 171 18.70 9.88 7.43
N MET A 172 18.46 8.79 6.69
CA MET A 172 17.15 8.25 6.37
C MET A 172 17.12 6.77 6.69
N LEU A 173 16.12 6.33 7.46
CA LEU A 173 15.83 4.93 7.71
C LEU A 173 14.37 4.71 7.38
N LYS A 174 14.07 3.66 6.61
CA LYS A 174 12.71 3.29 6.25
C LYS A 174 12.53 1.79 6.44
N TYR A 175 11.41 1.39 6.98
CA TYR A 175 10.95 0.02 6.93
C TYR A 175 9.53 0.01 6.39
N ASP A 176 9.28 -0.83 5.39
CA ASP A 176 7.95 -1.03 4.86
C ASP A 176 7.67 -2.51 4.58
N TRP A 177 6.40 -2.84 4.54
CA TRP A 177 5.92 -4.14 4.08
C TRP A 177 4.61 -3.99 3.32
N TYR A 178 4.36 -4.97 2.48
CA TYR A 178 3.07 -5.22 1.87
C TYR A 178 2.79 -6.72 1.89
N ASP A 179 1.71 -7.10 2.55
CA ASP A 179 1.19 -8.45 2.61
C ASP A 179 -0.12 -8.49 1.83
N PRO A 180 -0.12 -9.02 0.59
CA PRO A 180 -1.30 -9.07 -0.25
C PRO A 180 -2.35 -10.04 0.24
N ASN A 181 -2.01 -10.99 1.13
CA ASN A 181 -2.91 -11.99 1.64
C ASN A 181 -2.60 -12.42 3.08
N THR A 182 -3.00 -11.61 4.05
CA THR A 182 -2.74 -11.83 5.49
C THR A 182 -3.40 -13.09 6.07
N LYS A 183 -4.21 -13.82 5.29
CA LYS A 183 -4.86 -15.06 5.72
C LYS A 183 -4.01 -16.29 5.51
N VAL A 184 -2.98 -16.22 4.69
CA VAL A 184 -2.14 -17.36 4.34
C VAL A 184 -0.73 -17.22 4.94
N SER A 185 -0.06 -18.33 5.14
CA SER A 185 1.33 -18.38 5.57
C SER A 185 2.22 -18.89 4.44
N LYS A 186 3.47 -18.51 4.49
CA LYS A 186 4.51 -18.84 3.51
C LYS A 186 4.55 -20.34 3.08
N ALA A 187 4.37 -21.27 4.02
CA ALA A 187 4.39 -22.69 3.73
C ALA A 187 3.18 -23.19 2.90
N GLN A 188 2.13 -22.40 2.81
CA GLN A 188 0.91 -22.73 2.06
C GLN A 188 0.97 -22.22 0.62
N ILE A 189 1.77 -21.16 0.37
CA ILE A 189 1.89 -20.53 -0.96
C ILE A 189 2.71 -21.45 -1.87
N GLY A 190 2.10 -21.90 -2.97
CA GLY A 190 2.70 -22.87 -3.90
C GLY A 190 2.49 -24.33 -3.54
N LYS A 191 1.86 -24.64 -2.38
CA LYS A 191 1.47 -26.01 -2.05
C LYS A 191 0.36 -26.49 -2.99
N ALA A 192 0.46 -27.72 -3.46
CA ALA A 192 -0.52 -28.29 -4.39
C ALA A 192 -1.95 -28.25 -3.80
N GLY A 193 -2.91 -27.83 -4.61
CA GLY A 193 -4.32 -27.78 -4.25
C GLY A 193 -4.74 -26.55 -3.42
N THR A 194 -3.82 -25.62 -3.09
CA THR A 194 -4.17 -24.39 -2.37
C THR A 194 -4.68 -23.27 -3.27
N ASN A 195 -4.33 -23.29 -4.56
CA ASN A 195 -4.58 -22.22 -5.52
C ASN A 195 -3.95 -20.87 -5.13
N LEU A 196 -2.93 -20.90 -4.27
CA LEU A 196 -2.15 -19.74 -3.86
C LEU A 196 -0.98 -19.53 -4.82
N THR A 197 -0.68 -18.28 -5.15
CA THR A 197 0.27 -17.92 -6.21
C THR A 197 1.26 -16.85 -5.73
N SER A 198 2.09 -16.33 -6.63
CA SER A 198 2.98 -15.20 -6.35
C SER A 198 2.24 -13.91 -5.95
N ALA A 199 0.95 -13.79 -6.29
CA ALA A 199 0.12 -12.67 -5.84
C ALA A 199 -0.24 -12.71 -4.35
N ASP A 200 0.13 -13.79 -3.65
CA ASP A 200 -0.12 -13.98 -2.21
C ASP A 200 1.16 -13.78 -1.37
N ILE A 201 2.30 -13.49 -2.00
CA ILE A 201 3.62 -13.38 -1.34
C ILE A 201 3.77 -12.00 -0.69
N LYS A 202 4.16 -12.00 0.58
CA LYS A 202 4.53 -10.81 1.33
C LYS A 202 5.93 -10.32 0.94
N PHE A 203 6.08 -9.00 0.86
CA PHE A 203 7.37 -8.32 0.70
C PHE A 203 7.59 -7.33 1.84
N SER A 204 8.87 -7.13 2.21
CA SER A 204 9.27 -6.08 3.14
C SER A 204 10.59 -5.47 2.68
N THR A 205 10.81 -4.20 3.02
CA THR A 205 12.01 -3.46 2.61
C THR A 205 12.58 -2.70 3.80
N LEU A 206 13.87 -2.85 4.04
CA LEU A 206 14.64 -1.97 4.91
C LEU A 206 15.47 -1.03 4.06
N GLY A 207 15.15 0.25 4.08
CA GLY A 207 15.85 1.30 3.36
C GLY A 207 16.76 2.09 4.29
N ILE A 208 18.01 2.31 3.86
CA ILE A 208 19.00 3.14 4.55
C ILE A 208 19.50 4.18 3.57
N GLY A 209 19.46 5.45 3.94
CA GLY A 209 19.84 6.52 3.04
C GLY A 209 20.58 7.65 3.72
N TYR A 210 21.28 8.40 2.89
CA TYR A 210 21.96 9.63 3.27
C TYR A 210 21.67 10.71 2.25
N GLY A 211 21.24 11.89 2.73
CA GLY A 211 20.99 13.07 1.93
C GLY A 211 21.99 14.17 2.24
N PHE A 212 22.56 14.77 1.22
CA PHE A 212 23.45 15.92 1.33
C PHE A 212 22.91 17.12 0.55
N GLN A 213 22.62 18.21 1.27
CA GLN A 213 22.20 19.47 0.69
C GLN A 213 23.46 20.26 0.27
N VAL A 214 23.81 20.21 -1.01
CA VAL A 214 24.99 20.90 -1.56
C VAL A 214 24.80 22.41 -1.44
N ASN A 215 23.66 22.92 -1.89
CA ASN A 215 23.22 24.30 -1.80
C ASN A 215 21.67 24.34 -1.73
N PRO A 216 21.01 25.51 -1.58
CA PRO A 216 19.55 25.58 -1.47
C PRO A 216 18.76 24.94 -2.61
N GLN A 217 19.36 24.85 -3.81
CA GLN A 217 18.74 24.31 -5.01
C GLN A 217 19.13 22.86 -5.31
N THR A 218 20.24 22.35 -4.73
CA THR A 218 20.82 21.07 -5.14
C THR A 218 20.94 20.13 -3.96
N ARG A 219 20.36 18.94 -4.06
CA ARG A 219 20.44 17.88 -3.07
C ARG A 219 20.85 16.56 -3.72
N LEU A 220 21.85 15.92 -3.14
CA LEU A 220 22.28 14.56 -3.48
C LEU A 220 21.69 13.58 -2.45
N ILE A 221 21.13 12.46 -2.93
CA ILE A 221 20.64 11.37 -2.09
C ILE A 221 21.28 10.07 -2.55
N LEU A 222 21.87 9.35 -1.60
CA LEU A 222 22.30 7.97 -1.77
C LEU A 222 21.41 7.10 -0.89
N TYR A 223 20.79 6.06 -1.46
CA TYR A 223 19.81 5.24 -0.77
C TYR A 223 19.95 3.77 -1.15
N TYR A 224 19.92 2.88 -0.18
CA TYR A 224 20.02 1.44 -0.39
C TYR A 224 18.81 0.74 0.22
N ASP A 225 18.07 0.02 -0.62
CA ASP A 225 16.93 -0.81 -0.24
C ASP A 225 17.37 -2.28 -0.16
N ILE A 226 17.15 -2.88 1.01
CA ILE A 226 17.29 -4.30 1.26
C ILE A 226 15.88 -4.89 1.19
N VAL A 227 15.58 -5.50 0.05
CA VAL A 227 14.27 -6.11 -0.21
C VAL A 227 14.26 -7.54 0.28
N LYS A 228 13.15 -7.97 0.87
CA LYS A 228 12.92 -9.32 1.37
C LYS A 228 11.57 -9.82 0.92
N ASN A 229 11.52 -10.96 0.26
CA ASN A 229 10.30 -11.68 0.01
C ASN A 229 10.07 -12.80 1.03
N GLU A 230 8.82 -13.14 1.24
CA GLU A 230 8.43 -14.33 1.99
C GLU A 230 8.92 -15.59 1.26
N ILE A 231 9.55 -16.52 1.99
CA ILE A 231 10.02 -17.79 1.46
C ILE A 231 8.82 -18.75 1.38
N THR A 232 8.58 -19.33 0.20
CA THR A 232 7.39 -20.13 -0.10
C THR A 232 7.76 -21.46 -0.79
N GLU A 233 6.75 -22.28 -1.11
CA GLU A 233 6.94 -23.50 -1.93
C GLU A 233 6.91 -23.22 -3.44
N LEU A 234 6.63 -21.99 -3.87
CA LEU A 234 6.64 -21.62 -5.29
C LEU A 234 8.07 -21.66 -5.87
N THR A 235 8.16 -22.19 -7.08
CA THR A 235 9.39 -22.08 -7.88
C THR A 235 9.73 -20.60 -8.10
N GLY A 236 10.98 -20.24 -7.82
CA GLY A 236 11.46 -18.85 -7.87
C GLY A 236 11.35 -18.08 -6.56
N TYR A 237 10.60 -18.58 -5.56
CA TYR A 237 10.43 -17.95 -4.24
C TYR A 237 10.75 -18.87 -3.07
N LYS A 238 11.51 -19.94 -3.31
CA LYS A 238 12.01 -20.85 -2.25
C LYS A 238 13.18 -20.26 -1.47
N THR A 239 13.73 -19.17 -1.93
CA THR A 239 14.76 -18.36 -1.28
C THR A 239 14.44 -16.88 -1.49
N ASP A 240 15.06 -16.03 -0.68
CA ASP A 240 15.01 -14.60 -0.85
C ASP A 240 15.62 -14.18 -2.21
N LEU A 241 14.95 -13.31 -2.93
CA LEU A 241 15.42 -12.80 -4.22
C LEU A 241 16.61 -11.86 -4.02
N LYS A 242 17.48 -11.79 -5.03
CA LYS A 242 18.60 -10.85 -5.05
C LYS A 242 18.20 -9.57 -5.78
N ASP A 243 17.29 -8.82 -5.16
CA ASP A 243 16.64 -7.66 -5.75
C ASP A 243 16.86 -6.35 -4.96
N ASN A 244 17.93 -6.30 -4.15
CA ASN A 244 18.35 -5.08 -3.46
C ASN A 244 18.67 -3.96 -4.45
N ILE A 245 18.29 -2.72 -4.10
CA ILE A 245 18.37 -1.58 -5.00
C ILE A 245 19.27 -0.49 -4.41
N LEU A 246 20.30 -0.07 -5.16
CA LEU A 246 21.07 1.13 -4.86
C LEU A 246 20.55 2.28 -5.73
N THR A 247 20.13 3.34 -5.09
CA THR A 247 19.65 4.56 -5.75
C THR A 247 20.58 5.72 -5.46
N CYS A 248 21.07 6.39 -6.52
CA CYS A 248 21.73 7.69 -6.44
C CYS A 248 20.84 8.72 -7.15
N ARG A 249 20.41 9.75 -6.43
CA ARG A 249 19.48 10.76 -6.97
C ARG A 249 20.04 12.16 -6.76
N LEU A 250 20.10 12.93 -7.82
CA LEU A 250 20.36 14.36 -7.79
C LEU A 250 19.04 15.13 -7.97
N HIS A 251 18.68 15.90 -6.97
CA HIS A 251 17.54 16.82 -7.05
C HIS A 251 18.06 18.22 -7.33
N PHE A 252 17.50 18.84 -8.34
CA PHE A 252 17.79 20.22 -8.70
C PHE A 252 16.50 21.03 -8.77
N ARG A 253 16.49 22.21 -8.15
CA ARG A 253 15.33 23.12 -8.12
C ARG A 253 15.74 24.46 -8.74
N PHE A 254 14.99 24.92 -9.73
CA PHE A 254 15.14 26.21 -10.39
C PHE A 254 14.47 27.33 -9.62
#